data_d1f8d2df09245d16b327567c6c3e9c9c
#
_entry.id   d1f8d2df09245d16b327567c6c3e9c9c
#
_cell.length_a   1.000
_cell.length_b   1.000
_cell.length_c   1.000
_cell.angle_alpha   90.00
_cell.angle_beta   90.00
_cell.angle_gamma   90.00
#
_symmetry.space_group_name_H-M   'P 1'
#
loop_
_entity.id
_entity.type
_entity.pdbx_description
1 polymer ?
#
loop_
_entity_poly.entity_id
_entity_poly.type
_entity_poly.pdbx_seq_one_letter_code
_entity_poly.pdbx_strand_id
1 'polypeptide(L)'
;MKIIKSILALLFFALSYVKAQQKLEDKVHSYVQEFNKNDNEAVINNISNKDAYDWMMANIPLFECPDKDIEQTYYFRWWSYRKHIKSSPEGTLVTEFIEPVKHAGKYNSISCALGHHLYEGRWIRDNAFLKEYIDFWLYHADKNQSKPRFHQFSSWLPDALLAYCKVNPDNQYLQDRLLDLDLDFEKWEKERKTKNGLFWQFDVQDGMEESVSGGRKVHNMRPSINSYMYGNAVAIAKIAKLVSNPKLERKYKSYAQTLRQLVLDSLWDNEDQFFKTKMEKGGLHPTREAIGFIPWYFHLPPDRTAYGKAWLQLPDTAGFNAPWGTTTAERREPTFRTRGTGHSCEWDGAIWPFTSSQTIRGMANYLSDYKRNKAVDANDLYEQIHKYAKSHVMNGKPYIGEYQDEKTGEWLKGDHPRSKFYNHSTFADVIIQDLIGIKPQTNPILEIKPLVSKDHWDYFSLTQLTYHNKNIAIYWDVTGEKYHKGKGLTIYVDGVKSMQQKDLKNCKINLK
;
A
#
# COMPACT_ATOMS: atom_id res chain seq x y z
N MET A 1 -32.70 -24.49 -37.07
CA MET A 1 -33.03 -23.11 -36.66
C MET A 1 -32.54 -22.75 -35.24
N LYS A 2 -32.76 -23.59 -34.21
CA LYS A 2 -32.22 -23.34 -32.85
C LYS A 2 -30.69 -23.29 -32.80
N ILE A 3 -29.97 -24.15 -33.45
CA ILE A 3 -28.50 -24.22 -33.46
C ILE A 3 -27.88 -22.96 -34.12
N ILE A 4 -28.44 -22.49 -35.21
CA ILE A 4 -27.98 -21.27 -35.91
C ILE A 4 -28.18 -20.02 -35.06
N LYS A 5 -29.33 -19.93 -34.32
CA LYS A 5 -29.56 -18.85 -33.39
C LYS A 5 -28.57 -18.86 -32.20
N SER A 6 -28.21 -20.05 -31.72
CA SER A 6 -27.20 -20.19 -30.64
C SER A 6 -25.80 -19.81 -31.12
N ILE A 7 -25.41 -20.17 -32.34
CA ILE A 7 -24.12 -19.82 -32.92
C ILE A 7 -24.04 -18.30 -33.18
N LEU A 8 -25.11 -17.70 -33.72
CA LEU A 8 -25.19 -16.26 -33.94
C LEU A 8 -25.14 -15.48 -32.61
N ALA A 9 -25.81 -15.95 -31.57
CA ALA A 9 -25.74 -15.36 -30.24
C ALA A 9 -24.33 -15.45 -29.64
N LEU A 10 -23.64 -16.60 -29.76
CA LEU A 10 -22.26 -16.79 -29.31
C LEU A 10 -21.27 -15.88 -30.07
N LEU A 11 -21.43 -15.74 -31.38
CA LEU A 11 -20.64 -14.81 -32.21
C LEU A 11 -20.88 -13.34 -31.83
N PHE A 12 -22.12 -12.97 -31.57
CA PHE A 12 -22.46 -11.61 -31.12
C PHE A 12 -21.87 -11.29 -29.74
N PHE A 13 -21.93 -12.24 -28.81
CA PHE A 13 -21.28 -12.13 -27.49
C PHE A 13 -19.77 -12.05 -27.59
N ALA A 14 -19.14 -12.86 -28.46
CA ALA A 14 -17.70 -12.81 -28.69
C ALA A 14 -17.26 -11.46 -29.28
N LEU A 15 -17.99 -10.96 -30.28
CA LEU A 15 -17.72 -9.64 -30.90
C LEU A 15 -17.91 -8.48 -29.94
N SER A 16 -18.93 -8.53 -29.08
CA SER A 16 -19.15 -7.49 -28.07
C SER A 16 -18.07 -7.48 -26.99
N TYR A 17 -17.58 -8.65 -26.60
CA TYR A 17 -16.46 -8.77 -25.64
C TYR A 17 -15.16 -8.22 -26.22
N VAL A 18 -14.81 -8.60 -27.45
CA VAL A 18 -13.62 -8.08 -28.15
C VAL A 18 -13.67 -6.55 -28.27
N LYS A 19 -14.85 -5.97 -28.58
CA LYS A 19 -15.02 -4.52 -28.64
C LYS A 19 -14.90 -3.84 -27.28
N ALA A 20 -15.40 -4.44 -26.19
CA ALA A 20 -15.29 -3.86 -24.86
C ALA A 20 -13.85 -3.89 -24.34
N GLN A 21 -13.13 -4.99 -24.58
CA GLN A 21 -11.71 -5.09 -24.24
C GLN A 21 -10.87 -4.10 -25.07
N GLN A 22 -11.08 -4.03 -26.38
CA GLN A 22 -10.40 -3.07 -27.25
C GLN A 22 -10.62 -1.62 -26.77
N LYS A 23 -11.82 -1.28 -26.35
CA LYS A 23 -12.13 0.05 -25.83
C LYS A 23 -11.36 0.37 -24.54
N LEU A 24 -11.13 -0.61 -23.65
CA LEU A 24 -10.31 -0.42 -22.45
C LEU A 24 -8.83 -0.27 -22.83
N GLU A 25 -8.33 -1.09 -23.72
CA GLU A 25 -6.95 -1.01 -24.24
C GLU A 25 -6.67 0.34 -24.90
N ASP A 26 -7.60 0.84 -25.74
CA ASP A 26 -7.51 2.16 -26.37
C ASP A 26 -7.49 3.29 -25.32
N LYS A 27 -8.28 3.14 -24.25
CA LYS A 27 -8.28 4.09 -23.13
C LYS A 27 -6.95 4.11 -22.39
N VAL A 28 -6.40 2.93 -22.07
CA VAL A 28 -5.08 2.82 -21.43
C VAL A 28 -4.00 3.41 -22.33
N HIS A 29 -4.05 3.16 -23.63
CA HIS A 29 -3.13 3.75 -24.59
C HIS A 29 -3.18 5.29 -24.56
N SER A 30 -4.39 5.85 -24.51
CA SER A 30 -4.58 7.30 -24.42
C SER A 30 -3.99 7.88 -23.13
N TYR A 31 -4.21 7.22 -21.98
CA TYR A 31 -3.59 7.61 -20.70
C TYR A 31 -2.06 7.60 -20.80
N VAL A 32 -1.47 6.52 -21.31
CA VAL A 32 -0.01 6.42 -21.42
C VAL A 32 0.56 7.49 -22.36
N GLN A 33 -0.11 7.80 -23.47
CA GLN A 33 0.30 8.89 -24.36
C GLN A 33 0.28 10.24 -23.63
N GLU A 34 -0.75 10.51 -22.82
CA GLU A 34 -0.84 11.71 -22.01
C GLU A 34 0.29 11.79 -20.99
N PHE A 35 0.57 10.70 -20.25
CA PHE A 35 1.64 10.65 -19.27
C PHE A 35 3.02 10.87 -19.91
N ASN A 36 3.29 10.19 -21.02
CA ASN A 36 4.53 10.35 -21.78
C ASN A 36 4.73 11.78 -22.29
N LYS A 37 3.67 12.41 -22.80
CA LYS A 37 3.72 13.80 -23.29
C LYS A 37 4.06 14.80 -22.18
N ASN A 38 3.70 14.48 -20.94
CA ASN A 38 3.90 15.36 -19.78
C ASN A 38 5.23 15.10 -19.03
N ASP A 39 6.03 14.14 -19.50
CA ASP A 39 7.32 13.78 -18.91
C ASP A 39 8.47 14.00 -19.90
N ASN A 40 9.50 14.73 -19.45
CA ASN A 40 10.72 14.96 -20.23
C ASN A 40 11.69 13.77 -20.24
N GLU A 41 11.37 12.72 -19.48
CA GLU A 41 12.16 11.48 -19.35
C GLU A 41 13.67 11.71 -19.10
N ALA A 42 13.99 12.61 -18.17
CA ALA A 42 15.38 12.94 -17.84
C ALA A 42 16.22 11.72 -17.41
N VAL A 43 15.58 10.68 -16.87
CA VAL A 43 16.21 9.42 -16.46
C VAL A 43 15.41 8.23 -16.99
N ILE A 44 16.11 7.29 -17.62
CA ILE A 44 15.60 5.97 -18.00
C ILE A 44 16.36 4.92 -17.18
N ASN A 45 15.67 4.19 -16.32
CA ASN A 45 16.25 3.06 -15.59
C ASN A 45 16.25 1.78 -16.43
N ASN A 46 15.12 1.06 -16.52
CA ASN A 46 15.02 -0.16 -17.35
C ASN A 46 13.99 -0.02 -18.47
N ILE A 47 12.88 0.69 -18.23
CA ILE A 47 11.74 0.73 -19.14
C ILE A 47 11.48 2.18 -19.53
N SER A 48 11.61 2.49 -20.81
CA SER A 48 11.43 3.84 -21.36
C SER A 48 9.94 4.23 -21.47
N ASN A 49 9.66 5.52 -21.64
CA ASN A 49 8.31 6.00 -21.95
C ASN A 49 7.78 5.39 -23.26
N LYS A 50 8.66 5.15 -24.23
CA LYS A 50 8.31 4.49 -25.49
C LYS A 50 7.74 3.08 -25.27
N ASP A 51 8.30 2.35 -24.31
CA ASP A 51 7.95 0.95 -24.03
C ASP A 51 6.85 0.83 -22.94
N ALA A 52 6.43 1.97 -22.36
CA ALA A 52 5.52 2.00 -21.21
C ALA A 52 4.19 1.31 -21.46
N TYR A 53 3.56 1.54 -22.61
CA TYR A 53 2.26 0.95 -22.95
C TYR A 53 2.37 -0.58 -23.04
N ASP A 54 3.33 -1.08 -23.82
CA ASP A 54 3.51 -2.51 -24.02
C ASP A 54 3.86 -3.22 -22.70
N TRP A 55 4.73 -2.60 -21.89
CA TRP A 55 5.06 -3.13 -20.57
C TRP A 55 3.83 -3.16 -19.64
N MET A 56 3.03 -2.10 -19.61
CA MET A 56 1.82 -2.06 -18.79
C MET A 56 0.82 -3.11 -19.24
N MET A 57 0.53 -3.21 -20.52
CA MET A 57 -0.42 -4.21 -21.05
C MET A 57 0.01 -5.64 -20.79
N ALA A 58 1.31 -5.91 -20.76
CA ALA A 58 1.86 -7.24 -20.47
C ALA A 58 1.81 -7.58 -18.98
N ASN A 59 1.91 -6.58 -18.09
CA ASN A 59 2.31 -6.81 -16.69
C ASN A 59 1.29 -6.41 -15.63
N ILE A 60 0.44 -5.40 -15.88
CA ILE A 60 -0.47 -4.91 -14.84
C ILE A 60 -1.88 -5.50 -14.94
N PRO A 61 -2.61 -5.63 -13.82
CA PRO A 61 -4.04 -5.85 -13.88
C PRO A 61 -4.74 -4.65 -14.52
N LEU A 62 -5.68 -4.90 -15.43
CA LEU A 62 -6.46 -3.83 -16.05
C LEU A 62 -7.69 -3.52 -15.22
N PHE A 63 -7.96 -2.25 -14.99
CA PHE A 63 -9.03 -1.75 -14.15
C PHE A 63 -9.90 -0.73 -14.86
N GLU A 64 -11.21 -0.81 -14.69
CA GLU A 64 -12.18 0.17 -15.17
C GLU A 64 -13.19 0.46 -14.07
N CYS A 65 -13.52 1.75 -13.88
CA CYS A 65 -14.61 2.21 -13.02
C CYS A 65 -15.22 3.51 -13.55
N PRO A 66 -16.39 3.97 -13.03
CA PRO A 66 -17.00 5.23 -13.45
C PRO A 66 -16.28 6.48 -12.93
N ASP A 67 -15.46 6.35 -11.86
CA ASP A 67 -14.70 7.44 -11.28
C ASP A 67 -13.40 7.66 -12.08
N LYS A 68 -13.35 8.76 -12.82
CA LYS A 68 -12.21 9.07 -13.70
C LYS A 68 -10.94 9.40 -12.94
N ASP A 69 -11.03 10.05 -11.79
CA ASP A 69 -9.86 10.42 -11.00
C ASP A 69 -9.18 9.17 -10.45
N ILE A 70 -9.97 8.21 -9.95
CA ILE A 70 -9.48 6.93 -9.47
C ILE A 70 -8.89 6.10 -10.62
N GLU A 71 -9.59 5.99 -11.76
CA GLU A 71 -9.14 5.20 -12.90
C GLU A 71 -7.84 5.77 -13.51
N GLN A 72 -7.76 7.07 -13.75
CA GLN A 72 -6.57 7.70 -14.32
C GLN A 72 -5.38 7.57 -13.37
N THR A 73 -5.60 7.82 -12.08
CA THR A 73 -4.55 7.68 -11.05
C THR A 73 -4.06 6.23 -10.95
N TYR A 74 -4.93 5.23 -11.06
CA TYR A 74 -4.53 3.83 -11.08
C TYR A 74 -3.50 3.54 -12.19
N TYR A 75 -3.78 3.98 -13.42
CA TYR A 75 -2.84 3.80 -14.53
C TYR A 75 -1.61 4.68 -14.42
N PHE A 76 -1.74 5.91 -13.93
CA PHE A 76 -0.61 6.79 -13.68
C PHE A 76 0.37 6.20 -12.66
N ARG A 77 -0.13 5.56 -11.59
CA ARG A 77 0.72 4.94 -10.56
C ARG A 77 1.48 3.74 -11.13
N TRP A 78 0.92 2.93 -11.99
CA TRP A 78 1.64 1.88 -12.70
C TRP A 78 2.66 2.45 -13.69
N TRP A 79 2.28 3.47 -14.43
CA TRP A 79 3.18 4.17 -15.34
C TRP A 79 4.37 4.78 -14.59
N SER A 80 4.17 5.39 -13.42
CA SER A 80 5.27 5.91 -12.61
C SER A 80 6.09 4.82 -11.95
N TYR A 81 5.45 3.76 -11.39
CA TYR A 81 6.15 2.65 -10.74
C TYR A 81 7.20 1.99 -11.65
N ARG A 82 6.88 1.75 -12.94
CA ARG A 82 7.83 1.16 -13.89
C ARG A 82 9.13 1.96 -14.03
N LYS A 83 9.06 3.29 -13.86
CA LYS A 83 10.24 4.17 -13.96
C LYS A 83 11.26 3.91 -12.84
N HIS A 84 10.80 3.32 -11.76
CA HIS A 84 11.60 3.01 -10.58
C HIS A 84 12.25 1.62 -10.61
N ILE A 85 11.90 0.78 -11.57
CA ILE A 85 12.55 -0.53 -11.76
C ILE A 85 13.94 -0.30 -12.37
N LYS A 86 15.00 -0.64 -11.62
CA LYS A 86 16.38 -0.33 -11.97
C LYS A 86 17.29 -1.54 -11.82
N SER A 87 18.03 -1.89 -12.85
CA SER A 87 19.07 -2.91 -12.78
C SER A 87 20.33 -2.38 -12.09
N SER A 88 20.95 -3.22 -11.29
CA SER A 88 22.24 -2.96 -10.64
C SER A 88 23.11 -4.22 -10.66
N PRO A 89 24.42 -4.13 -10.35
CA PRO A 89 25.26 -5.32 -10.20
C PRO A 89 24.79 -6.29 -9.12
N GLU A 90 24.02 -5.80 -8.14
CA GLU A 90 23.49 -6.57 -7.01
C GLU A 90 22.05 -7.08 -7.27
N GLY A 91 21.53 -6.95 -8.48
CA GLY A 91 20.18 -7.35 -8.88
C GLY A 91 19.30 -6.15 -9.24
N THR A 92 18.06 -6.42 -9.59
CA THR A 92 17.07 -5.40 -9.92
C THR A 92 16.47 -4.81 -8.66
N LEU A 93 16.40 -3.49 -8.61
CA LEU A 93 15.90 -2.71 -7.48
C LEU A 93 14.63 -1.95 -7.85
N VAL A 94 13.90 -1.54 -6.84
CA VAL A 94 12.87 -0.50 -6.96
C VAL A 94 13.39 0.74 -6.25
N THR A 95 13.59 1.82 -7.00
CA THR A 95 14.11 3.07 -6.44
C THR A 95 12.98 3.88 -5.80
N GLU A 96 13.33 4.73 -4.86
CA GLU A 96 12.40 5.70 -4.28
C GLU A 96 12.37 6.99 -5.10
N PHE A 97 13.50 7.37 -5.67
CA PHE A 97 13.69 8.59 -6.45
C PHE A 97 13.99 8.26 -7.91
N ILE A 98 13.53 9.09 -8.86
CA ILE A 98 13.90 8.97 -10.28
C ILE A 98 15.31 9.52 -10.50
N GLU A 99 15.53 10.77 -10.14
CA GLU A 99 16.84 11.41 -10.26
C GLU A 99 17.71 11.08 -9.05
N PRO A 100 19.04 10.99 -9.21
CA PRO A 100 19.94 10.67 -8.11
C PRO A 100 19.88 11.69 -6.98
N VAL A 101 19.71 11.21 -5.74
CA VAL A 101 19.77 12.03 -4.54
C VAL A 101 20.88 11.57 -3.61
N LYS A 102 21.63 12.52 -3.06
CA LYS A 102 22.84 12.24 -2.26
C LYS A 102 22.61 11.31 -1.07
N HIS A 103 21.48 11.46 -0.36
CA HIS A 103 21.19 10.67 0.83
C HIS A 103 20.74 9.23 0.53
N ALA A 104 20.30 8.93 -0.70
CA ALA A 104 19.93 7.58 -1.13
C ALA A 104 21.09 6.80 -1.77
N GLY A 105 22.28 7.42 -1.91
CA GLY A 105 23.49 6.77 -2.42
C GLY A 105 23.38 6.30 -3.87
N LYS A 106 24.24 5.36 -4.26
CA LYS A 106 24.32 4.86 -5.65
C LYS A 106 23.08 4.12 -6.13
N TYR A 107 22.32 3.55 -5.20
CA TYR A 107 21.11 2.78 -5.53
C TYR A 107 19.86 3.63 -5.67
N ASN A 108 19.89 4.86 -5.19
CA ASN A 108 18.79 5.81 -5.26
C ASN A 108 17.51 5.30 -4.57
N SER A 109 17.69 4.57 -3.47
CA SER A 109 16.62 3.99 -2.66
C SER A 109 16.97 4.01 -1.18
N ILE A 110 15.96 4.12 -0.32
CA ILE A 110 16.07 4.00 1.14
C ILE A 110 15.01 3.02 1.65
N SER A 111 15.25 2.38 2.80
CA SER A 111 14.42 1.24 3.24
C SER A 111 13.03 1.64 3.76
N CYS A 112 12.75 2.90 4.04
CA CYS A 112 11.44 3.31 4.55
C CYS A 112 10.30 3.03 3.57
N ALA A 113 10.54 3.09 2.27
CA ALA A 113 9.52 2.87 1.24
C ALA A 113 9.42 1.41 0.74
N LEU A 114 10.38 0.53 1.13
CA LEU A 114 10.47 -0.82 0.56
C LEU A 114 9.18 -1.65 0.73
N GLY A 115 8.49 -1.49 1.87
CA GLY A 115 7.23 -2.18 2.09
C GLY A 115 6.15 -1.75 1.09
N HIS A 116 6.05 -0.46 0.81
CA HIS A 116 5.14 0.06 -0.23
C HIS A 116 5.50 -0.49 -1.61
N HIS A 117 6.79 -0.54 -1.96
CA HIS A 117 7.24 -1.07 -3.25
C HIS A 117 6.82 -2.53 -3.45
N LEU A 118 6.96 -3.36 -2.41
CA LEU A 118 6.58 -4.77 -2.46
C LEU A 118 5.06 -4.97 -2.51
N TYR A 119 4.30 -4.19 -1.73
CA TYR A 119 2.84 -4.25 -1.73
C TYR A 119 2.25 -3.81 -3.06
N GLU A 120 2.77 -2.74 -3.68
CA GLU A 120 2.32 -2.31 -5.01
C GLU A 120 2.75 -3.33 -6.07
N GLY A 121 4.04 -3.68 -6.12
CA GLY A 121 4.63 -4.52 -7.16
C GLY A 121 4.16 -5.98 -7.18
N ARG A 122 3.66 -6.53 -6.06
CA ARG A 122 3.22 -7.94 -5.98
C ARG A 122 2.12 -8.32 -6.98
N TRP A 123 1.40 -7.33 -7.54
CA TRP A 123 0.34 -7.52 -8.53
C TRP A 123 0.85 -7.50 -9.98
N ILE A 124 2.12 -7.17 -10.20
CA ILE A 124 2.78 -7.24 -11.50
C ILE A 124 2.92 -8.71 -11.89
N ARG A 125 2.64 -9.04 -13.16
CA ARG A 125 2.70 -10.42 -13.65
C ARG A 125 4.13 -10.96 -13.67
N ASP A 126 5.06 -10.23 -14.30
CA ASP A 126 6.49 -10.55 -14.28
C ASP A 126 7.16 -9.78 -13.14
N ASN A 127 7.11 -10.38 -11.95
CA ASN A 127 7.54 -9.76 -10.70
C ASN A 127 8.77 -10.44 -10.06
N ALA A 128 9.50 -11.26 -10.81
CA ALA A 128 10.69 -11.96 -10.30
C ALA A 128 11.74 -11.00 -9.72
N PHE A 129 11.84 -9.79 -10.27
CA PHE A 129 12.71 -8.73 -9.77
C PHE A 129 12.43 -8.32 -8.32
N LEU A 130 11.23 -8.54 -7.80
CA LEU A 130 10.94 -8.25 -6.40
C LEU A 130 11.66 -9.18 -5.42
N LYS A 131 11.97 -10.42 -5.83
CA LYS A 131 12.83 -11.30 -5.05
C LYS A 131 14.28 -10.79 -5.02
N GLU A 132 14.79 -10.31 -6.15
CA GLU A 132 16.12 -9.67 -6.23
C GLU A 132 16.15 -8.42 -5.32
N TYR A 133 15.09 -7.63 -5.32
CA TYR A 133 14.94 -6.44 -4.47
C TYR A 133 14.90 -6.79 -2.96
N ILE A 134 14.20 -7.87 -2.57
CA ILE A 134 14.21 -8.37 -1.19
C ILE A 134 15.62 -8.83 -0.81
N ASP A 135 16.27 -9.62 -1.67
CA ASP A 135 17.61 -10.14 -1.46
C ASP A 135 18.66 -9.01 -1.38
N PHE A 136 18.48 -7.95 -2.17
CA PHE A 136 19.30 -6.74 -2.05
C PHE A 136 19.27 -6.17 -0.63
N TRP A 137 18.07 -5.99 -0.05
CA TRP A 137 17.96 -5.45 1.30
C TRP A 137 18.52 -6.39 2.38
N LEU A 138 18.37 -7.69 2.23
CA LEU A 138 18.87 -8.66 3.19
C LEU A 138 20.40 -8.83 3.10
N TYR A 139 20.99 -8.79 1.90
CA TYR A 139 22.37 -9.22 1.70
C TYR A 139 23.34 -8.13 1.26
N HIS A 140 22.88 -7.06 0.66
CA HIS A 140 23.73 -6.08 0.01
C HIS A 140 23.66 -4.68 0.63
N ALA A 141 22.53 -4.29 1.18
CA ALA A 141 22.30 -2.93 1.65
C ALA A 141 23.28 -2.48 2.76
N ASP A 142 23.58 -3.36 3.72
CA ASP A 142 24.52 -3.07 4.82
C ASP A 142 25.99 -3.29 4.42
N LYS A 143 26.28 -4.17 3.47
CA LYS A 143 27.64 -4.57 3.10
C LYS A 143 28.39 -3.51 2.32
N ASN A 144 27.71 -2.68 1.58
CA ASN A 144 28.32 -1.68 0.69
C ASN A 144 28.81 -0.42 1.40
N GLN A 145 28.75 -0.32 2.71
CA GLN A 145 29.17 0.82 3.56
C GLN A 145 28.72 2.21 3.07
N SER A 146 28.16 2.27 1.87
CA SER A 146 27.49 3.39 1.31
C SER A 146 26.01 3.24 1.60
N LYS A 147 25.33 4.34 1.82
CA LYS A 147 23.86 4.35 1.86
C LYS A 147 23.30 3.66 0.60
N PRO A 148 22.19 2.94 0.69
CA PRO A 148 21.31 2.83 1.85
C PRO A 148 21.80 1.79 2.87
N ARG A 149 21.45 2.02 4.13
CA ARG A 149 21.64 1.05 5.22
C ARG A 149 20.28 0.53 5.62
N PHE A 150 20.08 -0.77 5.65
CA PHE A 150 18.78 -1.38 5.95
C PHE A 150 18.20 -0.91 7.29
N HIS A 151 18.98 -1.04 8.37
CA HIS A 151 18.54 -0.68 9.72
C HIS A 151 18.61 0.82 10.05
N GLN A 152 18.88 1.67 9.07
CA GLN A 152 18.84 3.10 9.28
C GLN A 152 17.39 3.60 9.31
N PHE A 153 16.54 3.08 8.42
CA PHE A 153 15.15 3.50 8.29
C PHE A 153 14.21 2.38 8.72
N SER A 154 13.15 2.74 9.45
CA SER A 154 12.07 1.82 9.82
C SER A 154 11.49 1.14 8.59
N SER A 155 11.26 -0.17 8.68
CA SER A 155 10.67 -0.93 7.58
C SER A 155 9.90 -2.16 8.07
N TRP A 156 9.05 -2.71 7.19
CA TRP A 156 8.27 -3.92 7.47
C TRP A 156 8.53 -5.01 6.42
N LEU A 157 9.82 -5.26 6.13
CA LEU A 157 10.24 -6.23 5.10
C LEU A 157 9.67 -7.64 5.30
N PRO A 158 9.73 -8.30 6.49
CA PRO A 158 9.14 -9.63 6.68
C PRO A 158 7.64 -9.68 6.38
N ASP A 159 6.88 -8.65 6.76
CA ASP A 159 5.45 -8.57 6.47
C ASP A 159 5.19 -8.39 4.97
N ALA A 160 5.95 -7.51 4.31
CA ALA A 160 5.83 -7.26 2.87
C ALA A 160 6.26 -8.48 2.03
N LEU A 161 7.30 -9.22 2.45
CA LEU A 161 7.68 -10.50 1.84
C LEU A 161 6.54 -11.52 1.93
N LEU A 162 5.94 -11.68 3.10
CA LEU A 162 4.78 -12.57 3.26
C LEU A 162 3.61 -12.10 2.40
N ALA A 163 3.37 -10.79 2.31
CA ALA A 163 2.32 -10.22 1.47
C ALA A 163 2.57 -10.48 -0.02
N TYR A 164 3.82 -10.42 -0.47
CA TYR A 164 4.21 -10.83 -1.82
C TYR A 164 3.89 -12.31 -2.07
N CYS A 165 4.31 -13.21 -1.17
CA CYS A 165 4.09 -14.65 -1.31
C CYS A 165 2.62 -15.08 -1.15
N LYS A 166 1.76 -14.26 -0.57
CA LYS A 166 0.31 -14.50 -0.56
C LYS A 166 -0.35 -14.28 -1.93
N VAL A 167 0.27 -13.52 -2.81
CA VAL A 167 -0.18 -13.33 -4.20
C VAL A 167 0.56 -14.29 -5.13
N ASN A 168 1.88 -14.43 -4.91
CA ASN A 168 2.83 -15.20 -5.72
C ASN A 168 3.46 -16.31 -4.86
N PRO A 169 2.78 -17.45 -4.63
CA PRO A 169 3.24 -18.46 -3.68
C PRO A 169 4.59 -19.05 -4.05
N ASP A 170 5.53 -19.01 -3.10
CA ASP A 170 6.84 -19.66 -3.20
C ASP A 170 7.34 -20.07 -1.80
N ASN A 171 6.96 -21.27 -1.36
CA ASN A 171 7.36 -21.77 -0.07
C ASN A 171 8.86 -22.08 0.03
N GLN A 172 9.52 -22.41 -1.09
CA GLN A 172 10.97 -22.65 -1.09
C GLN A 172 11.73 -21.33 -0.83
N TYR A 173 11.32 -20.25 -1.50
CA TYR A 173 11.90 -18.94 -1.27
C TYR A 173 11.72 -18.48 0.19
N LEU A 174 10.53 -18.71 0.78
CA LEU A 174 10.26 -18.42 2.20
C LEU A 174 11.15 -19.27 3.13
N GLN A 175 11.36 -20.54 2.82
CA GLN A 175 12.21 -21.45 3.60
C GLN A 175 13.67 -20.96 3.57
N ASP A 176 14.16 -20.59 2.40
CA ASP A 176 15.55 -20.15 2.19
C ASP A 176 15.86 -18.83 2.93
N ARG A 177 14.86 -17.99 3.16
CA ARG A 177 15.01 -16.67 3.80
C ARG A 177 14.65 -16.63 5.29
N LEU A 178 14.04 -17.67 5.82
CA LEU A 178 13.50 -17.65 7.20
C LEU A 178 14.57 -17.34 8.26
N LEU A 179 15.76 -17.95 8.14
CA LEU A 179 16.84 -17.71 9.11
C LEU A 179 17.45 -16.31 8.97
N ASP A 180 17.49 -15.76 7.77
CA ASP A 180 17.96 -14.40 7.52
C ASP A 180 16.98 -13.37 8.10
N LEU A 181 15.68 -13.64 8.01
CA LEU A 181 14.65 -12.81 8.64
C LEU A 181 14.73 -12.85 10.18
N ASP A 182 15.08 -14.03 10.77
CA ASP A 182 15.31 -14.16 12.21
C ASP A 182 16.52 -13.33 12.64
N LEU A 183 17.63 -13.43 11.93
CA LEU A 183 18.85 -12.65 12.19
C LEU A 183 18.63 -11.15 12.02
N ASP A 184 17.90 -10.76 10.98
CA ASP A 184 17.53 -9.35 10.74
C ASP A 184 16.67 -8.80 11.88
N PHE A 185 15.68 -9.55 12.34
CA PHE A 185 14.85 -9.15 13.47
C PHE A 185 15.66 -8.99 14.76
N GLU A 186 16.58 -9.93 15.05
CA GLU A 186 17.47 -9.85 16.22
C GLU A 186 18.39 -8.62 16.15
N LYS A 187 18.80 -8.21 14.95
CA LYS A 187 19.59 -6.99 14.75
C LYS A 187 18.77 -5.73 15.07
N TRP A 188 17.51 -5.68 14.65
CA TRP A 188 16.57 -4.63 15.07
C TRP A 188 16.42 -4.57 16.60
N GLU A 189 16.27 -5.71 17.28
CA GLU A 189 16.18 -5.76 18.73
C GLU A 189 17.44 -5.17 19.39
N LYS A 190 18.61 -5.57 18.91
CA LYS A 190 19.89 -5.09 19.44
C LYS A 190 20.05 -3.59 19.28
N GLU A 191 19.62 -3.03 18.15
CA GLU A 191 19.87 -1.62 17.80
C GLU A 191 18.80 -0.66 18.29
N ARG A 192 17.54 -1.09 18.36
CA ARG A 192 16.39 -0.18 18.55
C ARG A 192 15.46 -0.54 19.71
N LYS A 193 15.66 -1.67 20.38
CA LYS A 193 14.80 -2.08 21.49
C LYS A 193 15.21 -1.41 22.79
N THR A 194 14.24 -0.86 23.49
CA THR A 194 14.42 -0.31 24.86
C THR A 194 14.45 -1.43 25.88
N LYS A 195 14.92 -1.11 27.11
CA LYS A 195 14.84 -2.03 28.27
C LYS A 195 13.40 -2.48 28.58
N ASN A 196 12.41 -1.64 28.25
CA ASN A 196 10.99 -1.94 28.48
C ASN A 196 10.36 -2.81 27.38
N GLY A 197 11.14 -3.17 26.33
CA GLY A 197 10.68 -4.05 25.25
C GLY A 197 10.05 -3.36 24.06
N LEU A 198 9.76 -2.06 24.11
CA LEU A 198 9.32 -1.26 22.97
C LEU A 198 10.50 -0.86 22.08
N PHE A 199 10.21 -0.52 20.82
CA PHE A 199 11.20 0.01 19.90
C PHE A 199 11.14 1.52 19.83
N TRP A 200 12.30 2.16 19.71
CA TRP A 200 12.45 3.58 19.50
C TRP A 200 12.97 3.90 18.10
N GLN A 201 12.68 5.09 17.59
CA GLN A 201 13.23 5.57 16.35
C GLN A 201 13.32 7.10 16.31
N PHE A 202 14.35 7.64 15.64
CA PHE A 202 14.39 9.05 15.29
C PHE A 202 13.35 9.35 14.20
N ASP A 203 12.77 10.54 14.21
CA ASP A 203 11.81 10.95 13.19
C ASP A 203 12.38 10.83 11.77
N VAL A 204 13.59 11.34 11.55
CA VAL A 204 14.29 11.25 10.24
C VAL A 204 14.53 9.82 9.78
N GLN A 205 14.74 8.89 10.70
CA GLN A 205 14.95 7.47 10.37
C GLN A 205 13.65 6.66 10.32
N ASP A 206 12.57 7.27 10.76
CA ASP A 206 11.20 6.76 10.52
C ASP A 206 10.69 7.21 9.13
N GLY A 207 11.46 8.08 8.44
CA GLY A 207 11.08 8.72 7.20
C GLY A 207 10.02 9.81 7.40
N MET A 208 10.00 10.44 8.60
CA MET A 208 8.93 11.33 9.05
C MET A 208 9.51 12.56 9.76
N GLU A 209 10.40 13.26 9.07
CA GLU A 209 11.13 14.42 9.57
C GLU A 209 10.20 15.54 10.00
N GLU A 210 10.55 16.26 11.05
CA GLU A 210 9.79 17.37 11.60
C GLU A 210 8.39 16.96 12.14
N SER A 211 8.14 15.69 12.40
CA SER A 211 6.88 15.27 13.04
C SER A 211 6.76 15.88 14.42
N VAL A 212 5.54 16.22 14.86
CA VAL A 212 5.28 16.95 16.12
C VAL A 212 5.86 16.23 17.34
N SER A 213 5.71 14.91 17.41
CA SER A 213 6.28 14.05 18.46
C SER A 213 7.67 13.53 18.15
N GLY A 214 8.29 14.01 17.07
CA GLY A 214 9.57 13.53 16.58
C GLY A 214 10.78 14.11 17.27
N GLY A 215 11.93 13.88 16.65
CA GLY A 215 13.22 14.46 17.03
C GLY A 215 14.39 13.64 16.53
N ARG A 216 15.38 14.32 16.00
CA ARG A 216 16.57 13.70 15.35
C ARG A 216 17.55 13.05 16.30
N LYS A 217 17.37 13.26 17.63
CA LYS A 217 18.31 12.80 18.66
C LYS A 217 17.59 12.25 19.92
N VAL A 218 16.31 11.95 19.84
CA VAL A 218 15.51 11.45 20.96
C VAL A 218 15.01 10.04 20.66
N HIS A 219 15.06 9.17 21.65
CA HIS A 219 14.68 7.76 21.54
C HIS A 219 13.20 7.58 21.87
N ASN A 220 12.34 8.29 21.13
CA ASN A 220 10.90 8.18 21.32
C ASN A 220 10.37 6.85 20.78
N MET A 221 9.47 6.22 21.54
CA MET A 221 8.82 4.96 21.13
C MET A 221 7.55 5.32 20.35
N ARG A 222 7.67 5.22 19.04
CA ARG A 222 6.65 5.68 18.08
C ARG A 222 5.68 4.54 17.70
N PRO A 223 4.39 4.83 17.46
CA PRO A 223 3.42 3.84 16.96
C PRO A 223 3.88 3.16 15.66
N SER A 224 4.54 3.88 14.74
CA SER A 224 5.08 3.38 13.47
C SER A 224 6.02 2.20 13.64
N ILE A 225 7.22 2.42 14.21
CA ILE A 225 8.25 1.37 14.37
C ILE A 225 7.73 0.18 15.18
N ASN A 226 6.93 0.43 16.24
CA ASN A 226 6.39 -0.64 17.08
C ASN A 226 5.35 -1.49 16.32
N SER A 227 4.55 -0.87 15.45
CA SER A 227 3.63 -1.60 14.58
C SER A 227 4.36 -2.40 13.50
N TYR A 228 5.42 -1.84 12.90
CA TYR A 228 6.26 -2.56 11.92
C TYR A 228 6.90 -3.79 12.56
N MET A 229 7.50 -3.66 13.73
CA MET A 229 8.12 -4.78 14.43
C MET A 229 7.11 -5.84 14.88
N TYR A 230 5.90 -5.43 15.26
CA TYR A 230 4.80 -6.36 15.52
C TYR A 230 4.38 -7.11 14.24
N GLY A 231 4.15 -6.41 13.15
CA GLY A 231 3.82 -6.99 11.85
C GLY A 231 4.89 -7.96 11.36
N ASN A 232 6.16 -7.58 11.50
CA ASN A 232 7.32 -8.43 11.16
C ASN A 232 7.34 -9.72 11.99
N ALA A 233 7.11 -9.63 13.30
CA ALA A 233 7.06 -10.82 14.17
C ALA A 233 5.89 -11.75 13.77
N VAL A 234 4.71 -11.20 13.50
CA VAL A 234 3.55 -11.96 13.01
C VAL A 234 3.85 -12.64 11.69
N ALA A 235 4.51 -11.94 10.77
CA ALA A 235 4.89 -12.47 9.45
C ALA A 235 5.89 -13.61 9.58
N ILE A 236 6.98 -13.44 10.34
CA ILE A 236 7.99 -14.48 10.56
C ILE A 236 7.35 -15.73 11.19
N ALA A 237 6.44 -15.56 12.17
CA ALA A 237 5.71 -16.70 12.76
C ALA A 237 4.87 -17.45 11.71
N LYS A 238 4.20 -16.73 10.80
CA LYS A 238 3.41 -17.32 9.71
C LYS A 238 4.30 -18.02 8.68
N ILE A 239 5.42 -17.43 8.30
CA ILE A 239 6.41 -18.00 7.39
C ILE A 239 6.96 -19.30 8.02
N ALA A 240 7.39 -19.26 9.28
CA ALA A 240 7.90 -20.42 10.01
C ALA A 240 6.89 -21.57 10.04
N LYS A 241 5.58 -21.26 10.22
CA LYS A 241 4.51 -22.25 10.13
C LYS A 241 4.39 -22.86 8.74
N LEU A 242 4.42 -22.03 7.68
CA LEU A 242 4.30 -22.48 6.28
C LEU A 242 5.44 -23.44 5.88
N VAL A 243 6.65 -23.21 6.39
CA VAL A 243 7.83 -24.02 6.10
C VAL A 243 8.16 -25.04 7.20
N SER A 244 7.21 -25.31 8.08
CA SER A 244 7.29 -26.35 9.12
C SER A 244 8.47 -26.15 10.11
N ASN A 245 8.76 -24.92 10.53
CA ASN A 245 9.74 -24.60 11.59
C ASN A 245 9.01 -24.23 12.90
N PRO A 246 8.64 -25.22 13.75
CA PRO A 246 7.84 -24.95 14.95
C PRO A 246 8.61 -24.18 16.04
N LYS A 247 9.96 -24.18 16.01
CA LYS A 247 10.78 -23.41 16.96
C LYS A 247 10.62 -21.92 16.72
N LEU A 248 10.84 -21.46 15.49
CA LEU A 248 10.68 -20.06 15.14
C LEU A 248 9.20 -19.62 15.16
N GLU A 249 8.26 -20.50 14.78
CA GLU A 249 6.83 -20.21 14.93
C GLU A 249 6.47 -19.86 16.38
N ARG A 250 6.89 -20.67 17.37
CA ARG A 250 6.64 -20.38 18.79
C ARG A 250 7.35 -19.14 19.28
N LYS A 251 8.65 -18.96 18.91
CA LYS A 251 9.43 -17.74 19.26
C LYS A 251 8.67 -16.49 18.87
N TYR A 252 8.29 -16.39 17.60
CA TYR A 252 7.71 -15.17 17.07
C TYR A 252 6.22 -14.98 17.40
N LYS A 253 5.45 -16.04 17.61
CA LYS A 253 4.09 -15.94 18.17
C LYS A 253 4.10 -15.32 19.57
N SER A 254 4.96 -15.84 20.43
CA SER A 254 5.12 -15.30 21.80
C SER A 254 5.62 -13.87 21.77
N TYR A 255 6.59 -13.57 20.91
CA TYR A 255 7.13 -12.23 20.74
C TYR A 255 6.06 -11.23 20.32
N ALA A 256 5.30 -11.55 19.28
CA ALA A 256 4.22 -10.72 18.77
C ALA A 256 3.15 -10.46 19.85
N GLN A 257 2.77 -11.47 20.64
CA GLN A 257 1.83 -11.30 21.76
C GLN A 257 2.34 -10.34 22.83
N THR A 258 3.61 -10.49 23.23
CA THR A 258 4.25 -9.63 24.22
C THR A 258 4.35 -8.19 23.71
N LEU A 259 4.85 -7.99 22.47
CA LEU A 259 4.97 -6.65 21.90
C LEU A 259 3.59 -5.98 21.72
N ARG A 260 2.59 -6.75 21.27
CA ARG A 260 1.20 -6.25 21.19
C ARG A 260 0.73 -5.70 22.51
N GLN A 261 0.89 -6.46 23.60
CA GLN A 261 0.45 -6.02 24.93
C GLN A 261 1.21 -4.75 25.37
N LEU A 262 2.54 -4.73 25.17
CA LEU A 262 3.36 -3.54 25.48
C LEU A 262 2.90 -2.28 24.74
N VAL A 263 2.56 -2.42 23.44
CA VAL A 263 2.03 -1.31 22.63
C VAL A 263 0.68 -0.83 23.19
N LEU A 264 -0.23 -1.75 23.50
CA LEU A 264 -1.55 -1.42 24.04
C LEU A 264 -1.45 -0.72 25.40
N ASP A 265 -0.54 -1.18 26.27
CA ASP A 265 -0.38 -0.64 27.61
C ASP A 265 0.41 0.66 27.66
N SER A 266 1.25 0.93 26.68
CA SER A 266 2.23 2.02 26.72
C SER A 266 2.01 3.13 25.69
N LEU A 267 1.38 2.84 24.55
CA LEU A 267 1.19 3.82 23.48
C LEU A 267 -0.28 4.20 23.27
N TRP A 268 -1.22 3.44 23.82
CA TRP A 268 -2.64 3.81 23.79
C TRP A 268 -2.97 4.82 24.88
N ASP A 269 -3.49 5.96 24.49
CA ASP A 269 -4.03 6.97 25.37
C ASP A 269 -5.52 6.70 25.61
N ASN A 270 -5.91 6.38 26.85
CA ASN A 270 -7.30 6.09 27.18
C ASN A 270 -8.18 7.33 27.20
N GLU A 271 -7.62 8.50 27.48
CA GLU A 271 -8.33 9.76 27.51
C GLU A 271 -8.62 10.25 26.10
N ASP A 272 -7.59 10.30 25.26
CA ASP A 272 -7.69 10.73 23.86
C ASP A 272 -8.15 9.62 22.93
N GLN A 273 -8.21 8.37 23.40
CA GLN A 273 -8.60 7.18 22.62
C GLN A 273 -7.82 7.04 21.31
N PHE A 274 -6.49 7.18 21.39
CA PHE A 274 -5.60 7.19 20.24
C PHE A 274 -4.22 6.61 20.59
N PHE A 275 -3.52 6.01 19.61
CA PHE A 275 -2.13 5.62 19.78
C PHE A 275 -1.22 6.82 19.60
N LYS A 276 -0.38 7.08 20.58
CA LYS A 276 0.51 8.22 20.63
C LYS A 276 1.97 7.81 20.86
N THR A 277 2.87 8.68 20.49
CA THR A 277 4.30 8.51 20.76
C THR A 277 4.57 8.61 22.26
N LYS A 278 5.24 7.60 22.83
CA LYS A 278 5.77 7.66 24.18
C LYS A 278 7.16 8.31 24.14
N MET A 279 7.27 9.38 24.92
CA MET A 279 8.50 10.18 24.95
C MET A 279 9.62 9.46 25.70
N GLU A 280 10.86 9.65 25.29
CA GLU A 280 12.04 9.12 25.98
C GLU A 280 12.08 9.52 27.46
N LYS A 281 11.65 10.75 27.76
CA LYS A 281 11.58 11.30 29.11
C LYS A 281 10.37 10.80 29.94
N GLY A 282 9.53 9.94 29.34
CA GLY A 282 8.29 9.44 29.93
C GLY A 282 7.04 10.20 29.48
N GLY A 283 5.87 9.59 29.70
CA GLY A 283 4.57 10.11 29.26
C GLY A 283 4.30 9.94 27.76
N LEU A 284 3.05 10.16 27.39
CA LEU A 284 2.63 10.20 25.99
C LEU A 284 2.70 11.65 25.48
N HIS A 285 3.04 11.82 24.21
CA HIS A 285 2.94 13.13 23.57
C HIS A 285 1.48 13.57 23.52
N PRO A 286 1.14 14.84 23.77
CA PRO A 286 -0.27 15.29 23.79
C PRO A 286 -0.95 15.18 22.42
N THR A 287 -0.21 15.38 21.33
CA THR A 287 -0.75 15.44 19.97
C THR A 287 -1.06 14.06 19.40
N ARG A 288 -2.17 13.95 18.66
CA ARG A 288 -2.44 12.82 17.75
C ARG A 288 -1.75 13.06 16.42
N GLU A 289 -1.01 12.07 15.96
CA GLU A 289 -0.39 12.04 14.64
C GLU A 289 -0.90 10.84 13.83
N ALA A 290 -0.93 10.95 12.51
CA ALA A 290 -1.46 9.88 11.63
C ALA A 290 -0.75 8.53 11.80
N ILE A 291 0.47 8.52 12.31
CA ILE A 291 1.18 7.28 12.70
C ILE A 291 0.39 6.46 13.74
N GLY A 292 -0.51 7.06 14.49
CA GLY A 292 -1.40 6.38 15.42
C GLY A 292 -2.47 5.52 14.75
N PHE A 293 -2.66 5.62 13.43
CA PHE A 293 -3.51 4.70 12.65
C PHE A 293 -2.75 3.47 12.16
N ILE A 294 -1.42 3.48 12.11
CA ILE A 294 -0.59 2.37 11.62
C ILE A 294 -0.82 1.04 12.37
N PRO A 295 -1.14 0.99 13.67
CA PRO A 295 -1.46 -0.27 14.34
C PRO A 295 -2.53 -1.11 13.64
N TRP A 296 -3.53 -0.49 12.99
CA TRP A 296 -4.56 -1.23 12.23
C TRP A 296 -4.06 -1.75 10.88
N TYR A 297 -3.02 -1.18 10.30
CA TYR A 297 -2.37 -1.75 9.11
C TYR A 297 -1.94 -3.20 9.38
N PHE A 298 -1.45 -3.50 10.58
CA PHE A 298 -0.94 -4.81 11.01
C PHE A 298 -1.92 -5.59 11.90
N HIS A 299 -3.17 -5.17 12.04
CA HIS A 299 -4.17 -5.81 12.93
C HIS A 299 -3.70 -5.89 14.39
N LEU A 300 -2.91 -4.92 14.87
CA LEU A 300 -2.39 -4.92 16.24
C LEU A 300 -3.49 -4.71 17.29
N PRO A 301 -4.42 -3.74 17.17
CA PRO A 301 -5.45 -3.54 18.18
C PRO A 301 -6.42 -4.72 18.25
N PRO A 302 -6.93 -5.07 19.44
CA PRO A 302 -8.02 -6.06 19.57
C PRO A 302 -9.34 -5.49 19.05
N ASP A 303 -10.25 -6.39 18.62
CA ASP A 303 -11.62 -6.02 18.21
C ASP A 303 -12.45 -5.58 19.43
N ARG A 304 -12.21 -4.36 19.90
CA ARG A 304 -12.94 -3.71 21.00
C ARG A 304 -13.35 -2.30 20.55
N THR A 305 -14.58 -1.92 20.87
CA THR A 305 -15.16 -0.62 20.51
C THR A 305 -14.30 0.57 20.96
N ALA A 306 -13.64 0.47 22.12
CA ALA A 306 -12.78 1.53 22.66
C ALA A 306 -11.67 1.92 21.66
N TYR A 307 -10.96 0.92 21.11
CA TYR A 307 -9.90 1.19 20.13
C TYR A 307 -10.47 1.74 18.82
N GLY A 308 -11.63 1.26 18.38
CA GLY A 308 -12.29 1.74 17.16
C GLY A 308 -12.61 3.22 17.16
N LYS A 309 -12.76 3.84 18.34
CA LYS A 309 -13.05 5.27 18.45
C LYS A 309 -11.92 6.18 17.92
N ALA A 310 -10.69 5.69 17.82
CA ALA A 310 -9.61 6.41 17.16
C ALA A 310 -9.97 6.86 15.75
N TRP A 311 -10.76 6.05 15.02
CA TRP A 311 -11.18 6.35 13.66
C TRP A 311 -12.14 7.54 13.55
N LEU A 312 -12.77 7.99 14.65
CA LEU A 312 -13.59 9.22 14.67
C LEU A 312 -12.75 10.47 14.36
N GLN A 313 -11.44 10.42 14.56
CA GLN A 313 -10.54 11.53 14.26
C GLN A 313 -10.29 11.69 12.76
N LEU A 314 -10.53 10.65 11.96
CA LEU A 314 -10.25 10.70 10.51
C LEU A 314 -11.25 11.57 9.75
N PRO A 315 -12.59 11.47 9.90
CA PRO A 315 -13.54 12.37 9.28
C PRO A 315 -13.66 13.75 9.96
N ASP A 316 -13.07 13.94 11.14
CA ASP A 316 -13.09 15.20 11.87
C ASP A 316 -12.20 16.25 11.19
N THR A 317 -12.80 17.41 10.83
CA THR A 317 -12.09 18.51 10.17
C THR A 317 -11.11 19.25 11.08
N ALA A 318 -11.24 19.16 12.39
CA ALA A 318 -10.23 19.59 13.36
C ALA A 318 -9.24 18.45 13.70
N GLY A 319 -9.58 17.22 13.36
CA GLY A 319 -8.70 16.04 13.40
C GLY A 319 -7.82 15.95 12.16
N PHE A 320 -8.04 14.92 11.33
CA PHE A 320 -7.16 14.65 10.20
C PHE A 320 -7.80 14.92 8.82
N ASN A 321 -9.07 15.31 8.78
CA ASN A 321 -9.80 15.50 7.51
C ASN A 321 -9.51 16.89 6.92
N ALA A 322 -8.69 16.93 5.89
CA ALA A 322 -8.46 18.13 5.10
C ALA A 322 -9.09 18.04 3.70
N PRO A 323 -9.24 19.16 2.97
CA PRO A 323 -9.82 19.16 1.61
C PRO A 323 -9.12 18.22 0.63
N TRP A 324 -7.81 18.01 0.77
CA TRP A 324 -7.01 17.22 -0.17
C TRP A 324 -6.56 15.87 0.38
N GLY A 325 -6.89 15.52 1.62
CA GLY A 325 -6.57 14.20 2.18
C GLY A 325 -6.33 14.21 3.68
N THR A 326 -5.71 13.15 4.17
CA THR A 326 -5.35 12.96 5.56
C THR A 326 -4.06 13.71 5.91
N THR A 327 -4.10 14.58 6.91
CA THR A 327 -2.93 15.32 7.42
C THR A 327 -2.07 14.42 8.31
N THR A 328 -0.78 14.73 8.43
CA THR A 328 0.16 13.96 9.26
C THR A 328 0.02 14.22 10.76
N ALA A 329 -0.43 15.40 11.15
CA ALA A 329 -0.84 15.75 12.52
C ALA A 329 -2.29 16.20 12.54
N GLU A 330 -2.97 16.12 13.70
CA GLU A 330 -4.32 16.65 13.84
C GLU A 330 -4.32 18.18 13.69
N ARG A 331 -5.30 18.72 12.96
CA ARG A 331 -5.36 20.13 12.55
C ARG A 331 -5.62 21.10 13.72
N ARG A 332 -6.03 20.59 14.88
CA ARG A 332 -6.16 21.37 16.13
C ARG A 332 -4.85 21.52 16.88
N GLU A 333 -3.77 20.86 16.45
CA GLU A 333 -2.45 20.97 17.08
C GLU A 333 -1.92 22.42 16.94
N PRO A 334 -1.51 23.09 18.04
CA PRO A 334 -1.05 24.47 17.98
C PRO A 334 0.17 24.70 17.08
N THR A 335 1.03 23.68 16.91
CA THR A 335 2.22 23.74 16.06
C THR A 335 1.99 23.17 14.65
N PHE A 336 0.73 22.85 14.31
CA PHE A 336 0.35 22.36 13.00
C PHE A 336 0.77 23.31 11.90
N ARG A 337 1.47 22.78 10.90
CA ARG A 337 1.87 23.56 9.72
C ARG A 337 1.99 22.66 8.50
N THR A 338 1.73 23.23 7.34
CA THR A 338 1.91 22.55 6.05
C THR A 338 2.99 23.22 5.21
N ARG A 339 3.30 24.47 5.53
CA ARG A 339 4.36 25.24 4.89
C ARG A 339 5.40 25.59 5.95
N GLY A 340 6.47 24.83 5.97
CA GLY A 340 7.57 25.06 6.90
C GLY A 340 8.44 26.26 6.56
N THR A 341 9.44 26.48 7.39
CA THR A 341 10.40 27.57 7.30
C THR A 341 11.54 27.33 6.31
N GLY A 342 11.30 26.52 5.26
CA GLY A 342 12.31 26.14 4.25
C GLY A 342 13.01 24.83 4.53
N HIS A 343 12.64 24.11 5.58
CA HIS A 343 12.99 22.70 5.76
C HIS A 343 12.21 21.82 4.79
N SER A 344 12.75 20.68 4.52
CA SER A 344 12.41 19.96 3.34
C SER A 344 11.51 18.75 3.55
N CYS A 345 10.90 18.55 4.71
CA CYS A 345 10.07 17.37 5.00
C CYS A 345 9.19 17.67 6.20
N GLU A 346 8.03 18.27 5.98
CA GLU A 346 7.11 18.66 7.05
C GLU A 346 6.12 17.53 7.34
N TRP A 347 6.35 16.79 8.42
CA TRP A 347 5.41 15.78 8.95
C TRP A 347 4.58 16.30 10.11
N ASP A 348 4.56 17.59 10.33
CA ASP A 348 3.80 18.28 11.38
C ASP A 348 2.50 18.91 10.88
N GLY A 349 1.99 18.43 9.72
CA GLY A 349 0.70 18.89 9.19
C GLY A 349 0.42 18.54 7.73
N ALA A 350 1.43 18.56 6.84
CA ALA A 350 1.25 18.33 5.41
C ALA A 350 0.63 16.96 5.10
N ILE A 351 0.04 16.82 3.90
CA ILE A 351 -0.45 15.54 3.39
C ILE A 351 0.69 14.80 2.72
N TRP A 352 0.95 13.57 3.16
CA TRP A 352 1.96 12.69 2.61
C TRP A 352 1.31 11.45 1.98
N PRO A 353 1.59 11.13 0.71
CA PRO A 353 1.14 9.87 0.08
C PRO A 353 1.53 8.62 0.87
N PHE A 354 2.71 8.64 1.50
CA PHE A 354 3.19 7.58 2.39
C PHE A 354 2.16 7.27 3.49
N THR A 355 1.80 8.27 4.28
CA THR A 355 0.83 8.15 5.38
C THR A 355 -0.59 7.92 4.88
N SER A 356 -0.98 8.57 3.77
CA SER A 356 -2.33 8.39 3.19
C SER A 356 -2.59 6.93 2.85
N SER A 357 -1.66 6.26 2.16
CA SER A 357 -1.82 4.85 1.82
C SER A 357 -1.82 3.92 3.04
N GLN A 358 -1.01 4.21 4.07
CA GLN A 358 -1.02 3.43 5.32
C GLN A 358 -2.32 3.62 6.11
N THR A 359 -2.84 4.84 6.19
CA THR A 359 -4.09 5.15 6.88
C THR A 359 -5.28 4.48 6.17
N ILE A 360 -5.36 4.59 4.85
CA ILE A 360 -6.39 3.91 4.03
C ILE A 360 -6.35 2.40 4.26
N ARG A 361 -5.17 1.76 4.21
CA ARG A 361 -5.01 0.34 4.51
C ARG A 361 -5.47 -0.01 5.92
N GLY A 362 -5.08 0.77 6.94
CA GLY A 362 -5.51 0.58 8.32
C GLY A 362 -7.03 0.64 8.45
N MET A 363 -7.67 1.61 7.80
CA MET A 363 -9.12 1.79 7.78
C MET A 363 -9.83 0.64 7.05
N ALA A 364 -9.33 0.21 5.89
CA ALA A 364 -9.89 -0.93 5.15
C ALA A 364 -9.81 -2.24 5.94
N ASN A 365 -8.71 -2.48 6.67
CA ASN A 365 -8.60 -3.60 7.60
C ASN A 365 -9.60 -3.50 8.75
N TYR A 366 -9.77 -2.29 9.31
CA TYR A 366 -10.75 -2.04 10.36
C TYR A 366 -12.18 -2.34 9.89
N LEU A 367 -12.56 -1.86 8.72
CA LEU A 367 -13.88 -2.09 8.13
C LEU A 367 -14.13 -3.57 7.77
N SER A 368 -13.12 -4.26 7.26
CA SER A 368 -13.26 -5.64 6.76
C SER A 368 -13.19 -6.70 7.85
N ASP A 369 -12.36 -6.49 8.89
CA ASP A 369 -11.91 -7.57 9.77
C ASP A 369 -12.28 -7.36 11.23
N TYR A 370 -12.76 -6.16 11.63
CA TYR A 370 -13.22 -5.84 12.98
C TYR A 370 -14.74 -5.80 13.02
N LYS A 371 -15.34 -6.66 13.86
CA LYS A 371 -16.80 -6.84 13.92
C LYS A 371 -17.52 -5.73 14.69
N ARG A 372 -16.83 -5.11 15.66
CA ARG A 372 -17.37 -4.07 16.53
C ARG A 372 -17.12 -2.65 15.99
N ASN A 373 -17.04 -2.56 14.67
CA ASN A 373 -16.84 -1.33 13.96
C ASN A 373 -18.12 -0.51 13.85
N LYS A 374 -18.11 0.75 14.31
CA LYS A 374 -19.19 1.73 14.14
C LYS A 374 -18.67 3.17 14.07
N ALA A 375 -17.36 3.38 14.07
CA ALA A 375 -16.77 4.71 14.08
C ALA A 375 -16.77 5.38 12.71
N VAL A 376 -16.52 4.59 11.67
CA VAL A 376 -16.45 4.98 10.25
C VAL A 376 -17.09 3.89 9.40
N ASP A 377 -17.43 4.22 8.15
CA ASP A 377 -18.03 3.28 7.21
C ASP A 377 -17.32 3.24 5.84
N ALA A 378 -17.90 2.55 4.88
CA ALA A 378 -17.33 2.41 3.55
C ALA A 378 -17.35 3.72 2.74
N ASN A 379 -18.27 4.66 3.05
CA ASN A 379 -18.31 5.98 2.41
C ASN A 379 -17.13 6.83 2.88
N ASP A 380 -16.80 6.79 4.18
CA ASP A 380 -15.62 7.48 4.71
C ASP A 380 -14.33 6.96 4.06
N LEU A 381 -14.21 5.64 3.86
CA LEU A 381 -13.09 5.04 3.16
C LEU A 381 -13.01 5.51 1.70
N TYR A 382 -14.16 5.46 1.00
CA TYR A 382 -14.25 5.90 -0.39
C TYR A 382 -13.84 7.37 -0.53
N GLU A 383 -14.30 8.24 0.37
CA GLU A 383 -13.92 9.66 0.40
C GLU A 383 -12.39 9.83 0.52
N GLN A 384 -11.75 9.08 1.42
CA GLN A 384 -10.28 9.15 1.57
C GLN A 384 -9.56 8.66 0.31
N ILE A 385 -10.02 7.57 -0.31
CA ILE A 385 -9.44 7.07 -1.56
C ILE A 385 -9.66 8.07 -2.71
N HIS A 386 -10.85 8.66 -2.82
CA HIS A 386 -11.14 9.66 -3.86
C HIS A 386 -10.29 10.93 -3.69
N LYS A 387 -10.17 11.45 -2.46
CA LYS A 387 -9.24 12.58 -2.16
C LYS A 387 -7.81 12.22 -2.53
N TYR A 388 -7.38 11.02 -2.18
CA TYR A 388 -6.03 10.55 -2.49
C TYR A 388 -5.81 10.41 -4.01
N ALA A 389 -6.80 9.91 -4.77
CA ALA A 389 -6.74 9.90 -6.23
C ALA A 389 -6.65 11.32 -6.80
N LYS A 390 -7.57 12.20 -6.40
CA LYS A 390 -7.66 13.58 -6.87
C LYS A 390 -6.40 14.39 -6.55
N SER A 391 -5.68 14.04 -5.49
CA SER A 391 -4.44 14.70 -5.10
C SER A 391 -3.27 14.43 -6.07
N HIS A 392 -3.36 13.41 -6.95
CA HIS A 392 -2.33 13.04 -7.92
C HIS A 392 -2.31 13.98 -9.14
N VAL A 393 -2.34 15.27 -8.91
CA VAL A 393 -2.33 16.28 -9.98
C VAL A 393 -1.43 17.46 -9.60
N MET A 394 -0.69 17.98 -10.58
CA MET A 394 0.02 19.26 -10.50
C MET A 394 -0.21 20.04 -11.79
N ASN A 395 -0.69 21.27 -11.68
CA ASN A 395 -0.99 22.14 -12.85
C ASN A 395 -1.92 21.45 -13.88
N GLY A 396 -2.92 20.70 -13.41
CA GLY A 396 -3.88 19.98 -14.26
C GLY A 396 -3.32 18.74 -14.96
N LYS A 397 -2.14 18.24 -14.58
CA LYS A 397 -1.48 17.07 -15.16
C LYS A 397 -1.26 15.99 -14.09
N PRO A 398 -1.32 14.71 -14.44
CA PRO A 398 -1.01 13.63 -13.52
C PRO A 398 0.40 13.78 -12.91
N TYR A 399 0.47 13.73 -11.60
CA TYR A 399 1.70 13.94 -10.85
C TYR A 399 1.62 13.27 -9.48
N ILE A 400 2.74 12.83 -8.96
CA ILE A 400 2.95 12.49 -7.55
C ILE A 400 4.27 13.09 -7.10
N GLY A 401 4.24 13.77 -5.97
CA GLY A 401 5.41 14.33 -5.32
C GLY A 401 5.58 13.80 -3.90
N GLU A 402 6.34 14.54 -3.12
CA GLU A 402 6.71 14.15 -1.75
C GLU A 402 5.56 14.45 -0.77
N TYR A 403 5.06 15.68 -0.73
CA TYR A 403 3.97 16.11 0.16
C TYR A 403 3.26 17.38 -0.33
N GLN A 404 2.04 17.58 0.18
CA GLN A 404 1.12 18.62 -0.29
C GLN A 404 0.60 19.50 0.83
N ASP A 405 0.25 20.73 0.46
CA ASP A 405 -0.56 21.63 1.29
C ASP A 405 -1.99 21.09 1.44
N GLU A 406 -2.49 21.04 2.67
CA GLU A 406 -3.76 20.40 2.98
C GLU A 406 -4.99 21.18 2.50
N LYS A 407 -4.86 22.50 2.27
CA LYS A 407 -5.95 23.39 1.82
C LYS A 407 -6.00 23.52 0.31
N THR A 408 -4.82 23.65 -0.32
CA THR A 408 -4.72 23.97 -1.76
C THR A 408 -4.43 22.76 -2.63
N GLY A 409 -3.86 21.68 -2.06
CA GLY A 409 -3.36 20.52 -2.81
C GLY A 409 -2.07 20.81 -3.58
N GLU A 410 -1.45 21.96 -3.34
CA GLU A 410 -0.17 22.30 -3.97
C GLU A 410 0.94 21.36 -3.47
N TRP A 411 1.68 20.76 -4.40
CA TRP A 411 2.89 20.00 -4.07
C TRP A 411 3.99 20.95 -3.61
N LEU A 412 4.34 20.88 -2.32
CA LEU A 412 5.19 21.88 -1.66
C LEU A 412 6.66 21.87 -2.12
N LYS A 413 7.08 20.79 -2.79
CA LYS A 413 8.36 20.72 -3.50
C LYS A 413 8.26 21.07 -4.98
N GLY A 414 7.05 21.31 -5.49
CA GLY A 414 6.82 21.57 -6.92
C GLY A 414 7.42 20.47 -7.80
N ASP A 415 7.97 20.85 -8.93
CA ASP A 415 8.64 19.95 -9.89
C ASP A 415 10.14 19.75 -9.54
N HIS A 416 10.50 19.77 -8.25
CA HIS A 416 11.87 19.52 -7.84
C HIS A 416 12.27 18.07 -8.19
N PRO A 417 13.43 17.82 -8.82
CA PRO A 417 13.85 16.49 -9.28
C PRO A 417 13.77 15.39 -8.19
N ARG A 418 14.09 15.73 -6.93
CA ARG A 418 13.95 14.81 -5.80
C ARG A 418 12.52 14.37 -5.54
N SER A 419 11.54 15.26 -5.77
CA SER A 419 10.13 15.03 -5.46
C SER A 419 9.33 14.45 -6.63
N LYS A 420 9.81 14.63 -7.85
CA LYS A 420 9.09 14.22 -9.06
C LYS A 420 8.89 12.71 -9.12
N PHE A 421 7.63 12.30 -9.25
CA PHE A 421 7.21 10.88 -9.30
C PHE A 421 7.69 10.05 -8.10
N TYR A 422 7.70 10.65 -6.92
CA TYR A 422 8.21 10.05 -5.68
C TYR A 422 7.52 8.72 -5.37
N ASN A 423 8.31 7.63 -5.25
CA ASN A 423 7.79 6.29 -5.08
C ASN A 423 7.88 5.83 -3.61
N HIS A 424 6.96 6.29 -2.76
CA HIS A 424 6.95 5.99 -1.32
C HIS A 424 5.56 5.66 -0.79
N SER A 425 4.67 5.17 -1.65
CA SER A 425 3.28 4.89 -1.30
C SER A 425 2.65 3.89 -2.25
N THR A 426 1.48 3.35 -1.90
CA THR A 426 0.67 2.48 -2.77
C THR A 426 -0.58 3.20 -3.24
N PHE A 427 -1.06 2.87 -4.43
CA PHE A 427 -2.37 3.26 -4.92
C PHE A 427 -3.09 2.10 -5.65
N ALA A 428 -2.42 1.41 -6.57
CA ALA A 428 -3.02 0.27 -7.24
C ALA A 428 -3.34 -0.86 -6.24
N ASP A 429 -2.46 -1.09 -5.28
CA ASP A 429 -2.70 -2.01 -4.17
C ASP A 429 -3.90 -1.58 -3.30
N VAL A 430 -4.08 -0.28 -3.06
CA VAL A 430 -5.27 0.28 -2.37
C VAL A 430 -6.55 -0.06 -3.14
N ILE A 431 -6.56 0.13 -4.45
CA ILE A 431 -7.73 -0.19 -5.27
C ILE A 431 -8.02 -1.69 -5.26
N ILE A 432 -7.00 -2.52 -5.47
CA ILE A 432 -7.15 -3.98 -5.58
C ILE A 432 -7.51 -4.60 -4.23
N GLN A 433 -6.73 -4.32 -3.19
CA GLN A 433 -6.90 -4.97 -1.89
C GLN A 433 -7.91 -4.26 -0.98
N ASP A 434 -7.93 -2.92 -0.97
CA ASP A 434 -8.69 -2.18 0.03
C ASP A 434 -10.08 -1.80 -0.46
N LEU A 435 -10.24 -1.40 -1.73
CA LEU A 435 -11.53 -0.98 -2.26
C LEU A 435 -12.31 -2.13 -2.91
N ILE A 436 -11.72 -2.83 -3.90
CA ILE A 436 -12.32 -4.04 -4.51
C ILE A 436 -12.35 -5.18 -3.48
N GLY A 437 -11.39 -5.19 -2.58
CA GLY A 437 -11.41 -6.02 -1.39
C GLY A 437 -10.81 -7.42 -1.58
N ILE A 438 -9.87 -7.61 -2.50
CA ILE A 438 -9.13 -8.86 -2.60
C ILE A 438 -8.28 -9.03 -1.34
N LYS A 439 -8.51 -10.11 -0.58
CA LYS A 439 -7.79 -10.43 0.67
C LYS A 439 -6.84 -11.59 0.44
N PRO A 440 -5.55 -11.33 0.09
CA PRO A 440 -4.59 -12.38 -0.24
C PRO A 440 -4.37 -13.38 0.89
N GLN A 441 -4.43 -14.66 0.56
CA GLN A 441 -4.27 -15.79 1.48
C GLN A 441 -3.01 -16.57 1.16
N THR A 442 -2.49 -17.35 2.13
CA THR A 442 -1.37 -18.28 1.91
C THR A 442 -1.77 -19.58 1.23
N ASN A 443 -3.06 -19.90 1.24
CA ASN A 443 -3.66 -21.03 0.52
C ASN A 443 -4.36 -20.54 -0.76
N PRO A 444 -4.61 -21.42 -1.74
CA PRO A 444 -5.20 -21.06 -3.03
C PRO A 444 -6.70 -20.75 -2.91
N ILE A 445 -7.03 -19.72 -2.13
CA ILE A 445 -8.38 -19.19 -1.96
C ILE A 445 -8.38 -17.72 -2.39
N LEU A 446 -9.22 -17.39 -3.34
CA LEU A 446 -9.57 -16.00 -3.66
C LEU A 446 -10.71 -15.57 -2.72
N GLU A 447 -10.40 -14.71 -1.78
CA GLU A 447 -11.37 -14.07 -0.89
C GLU A 447 -11.56 -12.63 -1.30
N ILE A 448 -12.80 -12.18 -1.46
CA ILE A 448 -13.16 -10.81 -1.82
C ILE A 448 -14.12 -10.27 -0.76
N LYS A 449 -13.78 -9.12 -0.17
CA LYS A 449 -14.57 -8.35 0.80
C LYS A 449 -14.69 -6.92 0.28
N PRO A 450 -15.61 -6.62 -0.65
CA PRO A 450 -15.72 -5.31 -1.27
C PRO A 450 -16.06 -4.23 -0.24
N LEU A 451 -15.38 -3.10 -0.33
CA LEU A 451 -15.69 -1.88 0.43
C LEU A 451 -16.21 -0.76 -0.47
N VAL A 452 -16.18 -0.93 -1.78
CA VAL A 452 -16.97 -0.11 -2.72
C VAL A 452 -18.42 -0.58 -2.69
N SER A 453 -19.37 0.34 -2.70
CA SER A 453 -20.80 0.05 -2.74
C SER A 453 -21.39 0.30 -4.13
N LYS A 454 -22.60 -0.23 -4.37
CA LYS A 454 -23.40 0.07 -5.57
C LYS A 454 -23.78 1.56 -5.66
N ASP A 455 -23.78 2.29 -4.55
CA ASP A 455 -24.11 3.72 -4.51
C ASP A 455 -22.94 4.58 -4.97
N HIS A 456 -21.71 4.04 -4.93
CA HIS A 456 -20.52 4.66 -5.50
C HIS A 456 -20.39 4.30 -6.99
N TRP A 457 -20.47 3.00 -7.32
CA TRP A 457 -20.19 2.52 -8.67
C TRP A 457 -21.26 1.52 -9.18
N ASP A 458 -21.88 1.86 -10.31
CA ASP A 458 -22.76 0.95 -11.03
C ASP A 458 -22.01 -0.17 -11.72
N TYR A 459 -20.72 0.02 -11.99
CA TYR A 459 -19.86 -0.97 -12.62
C TYR A 459 -18.41 -0.79 -12.24
N PHE A 460 -17.67 -1.88 -12.23
CA PHE A 460 -16.20 -1.91 -12.32
C PHE A 460 -15.74 -3.24 -12.93
N SER A 461 -14.53 -3.24 -13.47
CA SER A 461 -13.83 -4.47 -13.83
C SER A 461 -12.40 -4.44 -13.33
N LEU A 462 -11.88 -5.60 -12.92
CA LEU A 462 -10.47 -5.86 -12.67
C LEU A 462 -10.13 -7.15 -13.40
N THR A 463 -9.29 -7.07 -14.42
CA THR A 463 -8.96 -8.18 -15.31
C THR A 463 -7.46 -8.38 -15.43
N GLN A 464 -7.03 -9.51 -16.00
CA GLN A 464 -5.61 -9.88 -16.12
C GLN A 464 -4.85 -9.94 -14.78
N LEU A 465 -5.57 -10.08 -13.67
CA LEU A 465 -4.95 -10.20 -12.35
C LEU A 465 -4.36 -11.61 -12.18
N THR A 466 -3.04 -11.67 -11.98
CA THR A 466 -2.37 -12.92 -11.60
C THR A 466 -2.46 -13.13 -10.09
N TYR A 467 -3.03 -14.25 -9.66
CA TYR A 467 -3.16 -14.60 -8.25
C TYR A 467 -3.05 -16.12 -8.08
N HIS A 468 -2.10 -16.62 -7.29
CA HIS A 468 -1.82 -18.05 -7.15
C HIS A 468 -1.65 -18.78 -8.49
N ASN A 469 -0.91 -18.16 -9.42
CA ASN A 469 -0.68 -18.65 -10.80
C ASN A 469 -1.97 -18.83 -11.62
N LYS A 470 -3.07 -18.21 -11.21
CA LYS A 470 -4.34 -18.17 -11.95
C LYS A 470 -4.57 -16.78 -12.53
N ASN A 471 -5.20 -16.72 -13.69
CA ASN A 471 -5.67 -15.47 -14.27
C ASN A 471 -7.09 -15.18 -13.77
N ILE A 472 -7.26 -14.12 -13.00
CA ILE A 472 -8.53 -13.72 -12.39
C ILE A 472 -9.10 -12.54 -13.16
N ALA A 473 -10.41 -12.59 -13.44
CA ALA A 473 -11.17 -11.46 -13.93
C ALA A 473 -12.43 -11.27 -13.09
N ILE A 474 -12.64 -10.05 -12.59
CA ILE A 474 -13.75 -9.65 -11.73
C ILE A 474 -14.54 -8.57 -12.43
N TYR A 475 -15.85 -8.77 -12.53
CA TYR A 475 -16.78 -7.81 -13.10
C TYR A 475 -17.91 -7.53 -12.10
N TRP A 476 -18.15 -6.27 -11.83
CA TRP A 476 -19.35 -5.78 -11.17
C TRP A 476 -20.16 -4.98 -12.19
N ASP A 477 -21.43 -5.32 -12.36
CA ASP A 477 -22.31 -4.68 -13.34
C ASP A 477 -23.76 -4.74 -12.84
N VAL A 478 -24.28 -3.62 -12.36
CA VAL A 478 -25.62 -3.55 -11.76
C VAL A 478 -26.70 -3.98 -12.76
N THR A 479 -26.56 -3.65 -14.02
CA THR A 479 -27.55 -3.97 -15.08
C THR A 479 -27.21 -5.25 -15.84
N GLY A 480 -25.94 -5.59 -15.95
CA GLY A 480 -25.40 -6.66 -16.80
C GLY A 480 -25.16 -6.24 -18.25
N GLU A 481 -25.42 -4.98 -18.59
CA GLU A 481 -25.32 -4.46 -19.96
C GLU A 481 -23.94 -3.90 -20.31
N LYS A 482 -23.19 -3.45 -19.30
CA LYS A 482 -21.87 -2.81 -19.49
C LYS A 482 -20.83 -3.80 -20.02
N TYR A 483 -20.71 -4.98 -19.38
CA TYR A 483 -19.72 -5.99 -19.72
C TYR A 483 -20.29 -7.21 -20.43
N HIS A 484 -21.60 -7.39 -20.45
CA HIS A 484 -22.28 -8.58 -20.99
C HIS A 484 -21.77 -9.89 -20.37
N LYS A 485 -21.34 -9.85 -19.10
CA LYS A 485 -20.88 -11.01 -18.31
C LYS A 485 -21.93 -11.54 -17.35
N GLY A 486 -23.07 -10.86 -17.30
CA GLY A 486 -24.19 -11.12 -16.39
C GLY A 486 -24.36 -10.01 -15.37
N LYS A 487 -25.55 -9.94 -14.77
CA LYS A 487 -25.91 -8.95 -13.77
C LYS A 487 -25.29 -9.29 -12.42
N GLY A 488 -24.74 -8.27 -11.73
CA GLY A 488 -24.14 -8.41 -10.41
C GLY A 488 -22.63 -8.64 -10.45
N LEU A 489 -22.08 -9.25 -9.39
CA LEU A 489 -20.68 -9.62 -9.30
C LEU A 489 -20.44 -10.95 -10.02
N THR A 490 -19.55 -10.95 -11.02
CA THR A 490 -19.19 -12.13 -11.78
C THR A 490 -17.67 -12.30 -11.78
N ILE A 491 -17.20 -13.51 -11.47
CA ILE A 491 -15.76 -13.82 -11.34
C ILE A 491 -15.41 -14.96 -12.28
N TYR A 492 -14.31 -14.79 -13.00
CA TYR A 492 -13.72 -15.80 -13.87
C TYR A 492 -12.34 -16.19 -13.33
N VAL A 493 -12.02 -17.46 -13.42
CA VAL A 493 -10.70 -18.04 -13.12
C VAL A 493 -10.23 -18.77 -14.37
N ASP A 494 -9.08 -18.41 -14.93
CA ASP A 494 -8.52 -18.96 -16.17
C ASP A 494 -9.53 -18.94 -17.35
N GLY A 495 -10.33 -17.87 -17.43
CA GLY A 495 -11.36 -17.73 -18.47
C GLY A 495 -12.66 -18.48 -18.20
N VAL A 496 -12.73 -19.30 -17.16
CA VAL A 496 -13.95 -20.07 -16.78
C VAL A 496 -14.74 -19.28 -15.73
N LYS A 497 -16.04 -19.12 -15.96
CA LYS A 497 -16.94 -18.49 -15.00
C LYS A 497 -17.06 -19.35 -13.73
N SER A 498 -16.48 -18.86 -12.65
CA SER A 498 -16.38 -19.58 -11.38
C SER A 498 -17.41 -19.15 -10.35
N MET A 499 -17.93 -17.92 -10.45
CA MET A 499 -18.95 -17.39 -9.54
C MET A 499 -19.79 -16.31 -10.22
N GLN A 500 -21.05 -16.24 -9.80
CA GLN A 500 -21.93 -15.07 -10.05
C GLN A 500 -22.87 -14.89 -8.87
N GLN A 501 -23.01 -13.67 -8.40
CA GLN A 501 -23.99 -13.28 -7.37
C GLN A 501 -24.61 -11.91 -7.69
N LYS A 502 -25.85 -11.71 -7.28
CA LYS A 502 -26.61 -10.49 -7.57
C LYS A 502 -26.03 -9.24 -6.92
N ASP A 503 -25.58 -9.41 -5.67
CA ASP A 503 -25.14 -8.28 -4.83
C ASP A 503 -23.61 -8.24 -4.74
N LEU A 504 -23.07 -7.04 -4.49
CA LEU A 504 -21.64 -6.84 -4.19
C LEU A 504 -21.40 -7.16 -2.72
N LYS A 505 -21.22 -8.45 -2.42
CA LYS A 505 -21.02 -8.99 -1.07
C LYS A 505 -19.79 -9.88 -0.99
N ASN A 506 -19.34 -10.15 0.24
CA ASN A 506 -18.20 -11.02 0.50
C ASN A 506 -18.37 -12.39 -0.17
N CYS A 507 -17.30 -12.89 -0.76
CA CYS A 507 -17.29 -14.21 -1.38
C CYS A 507 -15.92 -14.87 -1.30
N LYS A 508 -15.90 -16.20 -1.53
CA LYS A 508 -14.69 -17.02 -1.55
C LYS A 508 -14.77 -18.05 -2.67
N ILE A 509 -13.65 -18.21 -3.38
CA ILE A 509 -13.49 -19.20 -4.44
C ILE A 509 -12.25 -20.04 -4.14
N ASN A 510 -12.37 -21.36 -4.19
CA ASN A 510 -11.23 -22.26 -4.16
C ASN A 510 -10.60 -22.33 -5.55
N LEU A 511 -9.29 -22.08 -5.64
CA LEU A 511 -8.53 -22.03 -6.90
C LEU A 511 -7.81 -23.36 -7.23
N LYS A 512 -8.07 -24.41 -6.44
CA LYS A 512 -7.50 -25.74 -6.70
C LYS A 512 -8.09 -26.38 -7.93
#